data_df848d15f198550abc9cd08b93a76f61
#
_entry.id   df848d15f198550abc9cd08b93a76f61
#
_cell.length_a   1.000
_cell.length_b   1.000
_cell.length_c   1.000
_cell.angle_alpha   90.00
_cell.angle_beta   90.00
_cell.angle_gamma   90.00
#
_symmetry.space_group_name_H-M   'P 1'
#
loop_
_entity.id
_entity.type
_entity.pdbx_description
1 polymer ?
#
loop_
_entity_poly.entity_id
_entity_poly.type
_entity_poly.pdbx_seq_one_letter_code
_entity_poly.pdbx_strand_id
1 'polypeptide(L)'
;MPRARVLLTIMPVFWPRMPPIGLGYLQSYLKKNKLHADILDLNNHFYNLAEPGLKRDWQVSCNTALEKGIFDLLQKTFPEDLKKTMEKIANYEIAGFSCFKSNLVTTLKAIKFIKTLKKDIKVVLGGPEITRQLFKGRGRIKGKLMESADLLVAGEGEIPLSDFLKGASAEKFRKFQQLDALAGLGFPRYEGFNLACYPRKDAIALQFSRGCVRKCSFCSEKLLYKGFRAREVKSLMDEIRYHKEKNHIKYFIFFDSMINADLKKFEDLCDNIIENFGSINWEAQMAIRKDMDGRIFEKIKKSGCYNLFVGLESGCDKTLKKMNKGFTAGEAENFFRKLKNAGLSFGISVIVGYPKETEKDFKESLDFVIRNKDIIPKIEQVNPFVYYDGTAADRNADYKINKVSAERMETFVKEIKKHGFKYTNAFLGNLIETTYRSVPSRTVQR
;
A
#
# COMPACT_ATOMS: atom_id res chain seq x y z
N MET A 1 21.57 11.65 29.67
CA MET A 1 20.34 12.42 29.43
C MET A 1 19.17 11.47 29.36
N PRO A 2 18.01 11.76 29.95
CA PRO A 2 16.83 10.93 29.74
C PRO A 2 16.52 10.88 28.23
N ARG A 3 16.19 9.69 27.73
CA ARG A 3 15.89 9.52 26.31
C ARG A 3 14.57 10.22 26.00
N ALA A 4 14.53 10.99 24.90
CA ALA A 4 13.32 11.65 24.43
C ALA A 4 12.19 10.64 24.26
N ARG A 5 10.99 10.97 24.74
CA ARG A 5 9.78 10.16 24.55
C ARG A 5 9.26 10.36 23.12
N VAL A 6 9.24 9.28 22.36
CA VAL A 6 8.88 9.26 20.93
C VAL A 6 7.60 8.50 20.71
N LEU A 7 6.67 9.08 19.96
CA LEU A 7 5.45 8.41 19.47
C LEU A 7 5.46 8.33 17.96
N LEU A 8 5.17 7.15 17.42
CA LEU A 8 4.89 6.96 15.98
C LEU A 8 3.41 6.72 15.78
N THR A 9 2.81 7.39 14.82
CA THR A 9 1.37 7.36 14.59
C THR A 9 0.98 7.41 13.11
N ILE A 10 -0.22 7.00 12.83
CA ILE A 10 -0.89 7.15 11.55
C ILE A 10 -2.29 7.73 11.77
N MET A 11 -2.59 8.81 11.05
CA MET A 11 -3.91 9.45 11.08
C MET A 11 -4.90 8.78 10.12
N PRO A 12 -6.23 8.91 10.34
CA PRO A 12 -7.24 8.58 9.32
C PRO A 12 -7.09 9.44 8.05
N VAL A 13 -7.40 8.96 6.86
CA VAL A 13 -7.91 7.66 6.50
C VAL A 13 -6.77 6.81 5.98
N PHE A 14 -6.66 5.61 6.48
CA PHE A 14 -5.76 4.60 5.95
C PHE A 14 -6.50 3.26 5.95
N TRP A 15 -5.98 2.31 5.21
CA TRP A 15 -6.56 0.97 5.13
C TRP A 15 -6.55 0.26 6.51
N PRO A 16 -7.73 -0.05 7.10
CA PRO A 16 -7.82 -0.37 8.53
C PRO A 16 -7.68 -1.86 8.87
N ARG A 17 -7.45 -2.73 7.89
CA ARG A 17 -7.64 -4.18 8.09
C ARG A 17 -6.58 -4.86 8.93
N MET A 18 -5.35 -4.38 8.86
CA MET A 18 -4.17 -4.92 9.56
C MET A 18 -3.28 -3.78 10.04
N PRO A 19 -2.36 -4.04 10.99
CA PRO A 19 -1.41 -3.04 11.44
C PRO A 19 -0.58 -2.48 10.27
N PRO A 20 -0.30 -1.17 10.25
CA PRO A 20 0.53 -0.55 9.22
C PRO A 20 1.99 -1.05 9.35
N ILE A 21 2.41 -1.87 8.38
CA ILE A 21 3.71 -2.55 8.37
C ILE A 21 4.89 -1.57 8.51
N GLY A 22 4.79 -0.38 7.91
CA GLY A 22 5.84 0.64 8.00
C GLY A 22 6.13 1.10 9.42
N LEU A 23 5.09 1.31 10.25
CA LEU A 23 5.28 1.64 11.67
C LEU A 23 5.91 0.49 12.44
N GLY A 24 5.52 -0.74 12.15
CA GLY A 24 6.10 -1.93 12.74
C GLY A 24 7.60 -2.07 12.43
N TYR A 25 8.01 -1.82 11.18
CA TYR A 25 9.43 -1.82 10.80
C TYR A 25 10.22 -0.71 11.50
N LEU A 26 9.70 0.52 11.51
CA LEU A 26 10.34 1.63 12.20
C LEU A 26 10.56 1.31 13.69
N GLN A 27 9.53 0.82 14.37
CA GLN A 27 9.64 0.44 15.78
C GLN A 27 10.70 -0.64 16.00
N SER A 28 10.71 -1.69 15.18
CA SER A 28 11.68 -2.78 15.30
C SER A 28 13.10 -2.33 15.01
N TYR A 29 13.28 -1.49 14.00
CA TYR A 29 14.60 -0.91 13.67
C TYR A 29 15.11 -0.01 14.79
N LEU A 30 14.27 0.86 15.35
CA LEU A 30 14.65 1.70 16.49
C LEU A 30 15.03 0.86 17.70
N LYS A 31 14.23 -0.16 18.03
CA LYS A 31 14.52 -1.08 19.15
C LYS A 31 15.88 -1.78 18.99
N LYS A 32 16.18 -2.27 17.78
CA LYS A 32 17.49 -2.85 17.44
C LYS A 32 18.64 -1.88 17.66
N ASN A 33 18.41 -0.59 17.40
CA ASN A 33 19.37 0.49 17.62
C ASN A 33 19.34 1.08 19.06
N LYS A 34 18.73 0.38 20.01
CA LYS A 34 18.59 0.78 21.42
C LYS A 34 17.83 2.09 21.60
N LEU A 35 16.96 2.44 20.66
CA LEU A 35 16.00 3.54 20.72
C LEU A 35 14.61 2.98 20.97
N HIS A 36 13.74 3.78 21.57
CA HIS A 36 12.36 3.38 21.87
C HIS A 36 11.38 4.35 21.23
N ALA A 37 10.30 3.81 20.69
CA ALA A 37 9.14 4.57 20.22
C ALA A 37 7.86 3.82 20.55
N ASP A 38 6.92 4.53 21.15
CA ASP A 38 5.55 4.06 21.34
C ASP A 38 4.78 4.15 20.02
N ILE A 39 3.72 3.34 19.91
CA ILE A 39 2.84 3.33 18.74
C ILE A 39 1.44 3.79 19.16
N LEU A 40 0.82 4.62 18.29
CA LEU A 40 -0.58 4.97 18.39
C LEU A 40 -1.22 4.95 17.00
N ASP A 41 -1.96 3.88 16.69
CA ASP A 41 -2.70 3.79 15.43
C ASP A 41 -4.06 4.49 15.57
N LEU A 42 -4.10 5.78 15.27
CA LEU A 42 -5.32 6.58 15.33
C LEU A 42 -6.28 6.23 14.19
N ASN A 43 -5.77 5.71 13.08
CA ASN A 43 -6.64 5.23 12.02
C ASN A 43 -7.50 4.06 12.49
N ASN A 44 -6.88 3.05 13.13
CA ASN A 44 -7.62 1.91 13.67
C ASN A 44 -8.50 2.31 14.87
N HIS A 45 -8.02 3.21 15.74
CA HIS A 45 -8.79 3.72 16.88
C HIS A 45 -10.14 4.31 16.41
N PHE A 46 -10.11 5.31 15.53
CA PHE A 46 -11.33 5.96 15.04
C PHE A 46 -12.17 5.09 14.11
N TYR A 47 -11.53 4.18 13.35
CA TYR A 47 -12.26 3.19 12.56
C TYR A 47 -13.13 2.30 13.46
N ASN A 48 -12.65 1.89 14.63
CA ASN A 48 -13.43 1.05 15.55
C ASN A 48 -14.60 1.81 16.18
N LEU A 49 -14.46 3.10 16.43
CA LEU A 49 -15.54 3.96 16.93
C LEU A 49 -16.60 4.28 15.87
N ALA A 50 -16.23 4.20 14.59
CA ALA A 50 -17.09 4.60 13.48
C ALA A 50 -18.30 3.69 13.31
N GLU A 51 -19.43 4.26 12.92
CA GLU A 51 -20.65 3.55 12.55
C GLU A 51 -20.48 2.73 11.25
N PRO A 52 -21.28 1.69 11.01
CA PRO A 52 -21.13 0.80 9.85
C PRO A 52 -21.11 1.52 8.50
N GLY A 53 -21.86 2.61 8.33
CA GLY A 53 -21.85 3.43 7.12
C GLY A 53 -20.48 4.06 6.87
N LEU A 54 -19.94 4.73 7.87
CA LEU A 54 -18.62 5.35 7.80
C LEU A 54 -17.52 4.31 7.65
N LYS A 55 -17.61 3.14 8.30
CA LYS A 55 -16.68 2.03 8.12
C LYS A 55 -16.63 1.55 6.65
N ARG A 56 -17.77 1.49 5.97
CA ARG A 56 -17.80 1.15 4.54
C ARG A 56 -17.09 2.21 3.69
N ASP A 57 -17.40 3.49 3.92
CA ASP A 57 -16.75 4.60 3.20
C ASP A 57 -15.24 4.66 3.44
N TRP A 58 -14.80 4.31 4.66
CA TRP A 58 -13.38 4.24 5.04
C TRP A 58 -12.61 3.18 4.26
N GLN A 59 -13.26 2.08 3.92
CA GLN A 59 -12.65 0.99 3.17
C GLN A 59 -12.63 1.21 1.65
N VAL A 60 -13.35 2.23 1.17
CA VAL A 60 -13.34 2.58 -0.27
C VAL A 60 -12.04 3.28 -0.62
N SER A 61 -11.32 2.70 -1.55
CA SER A 61 -10.10 3.32 -2.09
C SER A 61 -10.41 4.66 -2.76
N CYS A 62 -9.58 5.67 -2.46
CA CYS A 62 -9.69 7.00 -3.07
C CYS A 62 -11.01 7.75 -2.80
N ASN A 63 -11.62 7.58 -1.63
CA ASN A 63 -12.75 8.41 -1.20
C ASN A 63 -12.26 9.83 -0.87
N THR A 64 -12.10 10.66 -1.90
CA THR A 64 -11.52 12.00 -1.76
C THR A 64 -12.35 12.93 -0.85
N ALA A 65 -13.66 12.76 -0.79
CA ALA A 65 -14.51 13.56 0.09
C ALA A 65 -14.23 13.22 1.56
N LEU A 66 -14.19 11.94 1.90
CA LEU A 66 -13.83 11.48 3.23
C LEU A 66 -12.39 11.89 3.60
N GLU A 67 -11.42 11.67 2.71
CA GLU A 67 -10.01 12.01 2.92
C GLU A 67 -9.81 13.49 3.29
N LYS A 68 -10.56 14.40 2.69
CA LYS A 68 -10.49 15.84 2.97
C LYS A 68 -11.26 16.26 4.21
N GLY A 69 -12.38 15.60 4.51
CA GLY A 69 -13.34 15.99 5.55
C GLY A 69 -13.25 15.21 6.84
N ILE A 70 -12.47 14.12 6.90
CA ILE A 70 -12.49 13.19 8.04
C ILE A 70 -12.10 13.86 9.35
N PHE A 71 -11.13 14.77 9.38
CA PHE A 71 -10.75 15.44 10.62
C PHE A 71 -11.91 16.23 11.23
N ASP A 72 -12.59 17.01 10.40
CA ASP A 72 -13.74 17.82 10.84
C ASP A 72 -14.92 16.94 11.25
N LEU A 73 -15.11 15.82 10.56
CA LEU A 73 -16.10 14.80 10.93
C LEU A 73 -15.77 14.18 12.29
N LEU A 74 -14.52 13.80 12.55
CA LEU A 74 -14.09 13.27 13.84
C LEU A 74 -14.27 14.31 14.96
N GLN A 75 -13.95 15.56 14.69
CA GLN A 75 -14.13 16.64 15.65
C GLN A 75 -15.62 16.86 16.02
N LYS A 76 -16.51 16.65 15.06
CA LYS A 76 -17.96 16.75 15.27
C LYS A 76 -18.54 15.51 15.97
N THR A 77 -18.06 14.31 15.58
CA THR A 77 -18.69 13.04 15.98
C THR A 77 -18.07 12.46 17.27
N PHE A 78 -16.75 12.64 17.44
CA PHE A 78 -15.98 12.10 18.57
C PHE A 78 -15.08 13.18 19.20
N PRO A 79 -15.65 14.32 19.66
CA PRO A 79 -14.84 15.46 20.14
C PRO A 79 -13.96 15.11 21.33
N GLU A 80 -14.47 14.35 22.29
CA GLU A 80 -13.71 13.96 23.49
C GLU A 80 -12.60 12.96 23.18
N ASP A 81 -12.87 11.97 22.33
CA ASP A 81 -11.84 11.00 21.91
C ASP A 81 -10.74 11.68 21.09
N LEU A 82 -11.13 12.60 20.19
CA LEU A 82 -10.16 13.37 19.42
C LEU A 82 -9.28 14.22 20.35
N LYS A 83 -9.89 14.94 21.29
CA LYS A 83 -9.16 15.77 22.26
C LYS A 83 -8.20 14.92 23.08
N LYS A 84 -8.66 13.83 23.71
CA LYS A 84 -7.84 12.90 24.49
C LYS A 84 -6.67 12.34 23.70
N THR A 85 -6.90 11.96 22.42
CA THR A 85 -5.83 11.43 21.58
C THR A 85 -4.81 12.50 21.20
N MET A 86 -5.23 13.74 20.94
CA MET A 86 -4.31 14.86 20.67
C MET A 86 -3.49 15.24 21.92
N GLU A 87 -4.12 15.28 23.10
CA GLU A 87 -3.45 15.49 24.39
C GLU A 87 -2.42 14.36 24.67
N LYS A 88 -2.79 13.10 24.38
CA LYS A 88 -1.87 11.96 24.50
C LYS A 88 -0.63 12.15 23.63
N ILE A 89 -0.79 12.62 22.37
CA ILE A 89 0.35 12.91 21.49
C ILE A 89 1.18 14.08 22.06
N ALA A 90 0.54 15.13 22.55
CA ALA A 90 1.22 16.30 23.12
C ALA A 90 2.09 15.98 24.35
N ASN A 91 1.85 14.86 25.05
CA ASN A 91 2.68 14.39 26.16
C ASN A 91 4.03 13.82 25.72
N TYR A 92 4.27 13.64 24.42
CA TYR A 92 5.55 13.21 23.89
C TYR A 92 6.43 14.41 23.52
N GLU A 93 7.73 14.18 23.41
CA GLU A 93 8.69 15.19 22.95
C GLU A 93 8.77 15.19 21.42
N ILE A 94 8.62 14.00 20.83
CA ILE A 94 8.68 13.77 19.39
C ILE A 94 7.49 12.97 18.93
N ALA A 95 6.79 13.47 17.91
CA ALA A 95 5.69 12.77 17.23
C ALA A 95 6.04 12.53 15.75
N GLY A 96 6.12 11.26 15.35
CA GLY A 96 6.37 10.84 13.97
C GLY A 96 5.07 10.37 13.30
N PHE A 97 4.76 10.93 12.14
CA PHE A 97 3.55 10.61 11.38
C PHE A 97 3.88 9.90 10.07
N SER A 98 3.21 8.76 9.83
CA SER A 98 3.25 8.06 8.55
C SER A 98 2.18 8.61 7.60
N CYS A 99 2.62 9.26 6.52
CA CYS A 99 1.76 10.00 5.61
C CYS A 99 1.55 9.29 4.27
N PHE A 100 0.28 9.05 3.96
CA PHE A 100 -0.24 8.61 2.67
C PHE A 100 -1.06 9.75 2.05
N LYS A 101 -1.37 9.64 0.75
CA LYS A 101 -2.22 10.64 0.07
C LYS A 101 -3.56 10.82 0.79
N SER A 102 -4.14 9.72 1.25
CA SER A 102 -5.45 9.70 1.91
C SER A 102 -5.48 10.36 3.29
N ASN A 103 -4.38 10.42 4.02
CA ASN A 103 -4.35 10.96 5.38
C ASN A 103 -3.54 12.25 5.56
N LEU A 104 -2.92 12.78 4.50
CA LEU A 104 -2.06 13.96 4.63
C LEU A 104 -2.80 15.18 5.17
N VAL A 105 -4.00 15.45 4.66
CA VAL A 105 -4.81 16.61 5.09
C VAL A 105 -5.16 16.49 6.58
N THR A 106 -5.58 15.31 7.01
CA THR A 106 -5.91 14.99 8.41
C THR A 106 -4.69 15.13 9.31
N THR A 107 -3.54 14.61 8.85
CA THR A 107 -2.27 14.73 9.58
C THR A 107 -1.88 16.19 9.82
N LEU A 108 -1.98 17.04 8.80
CA LEU A 108 -1.66 18.47 8.93
C LEU A 108 -2.61 19.20 9.88
N LYS A 109 -3.92 18.88 9.87
CA LYS A 109 -4.89 19.43 10.83
C LYS A 109 -4.59 18.96 12.25
N ALA A 110 -4.26 17.68 12.45
CA ALA A 110 -3.88 17.13 13.75
C ALA A 110 -2.61 17.81 14.30
N ILE A 111 -1.58 17.99 13.49
CA ILE A 111 -0.35 18.70 13.91
C ILE A 111 -0.66 20.13 14.35
N LYS A 112 -1.50 20.84 13.58
CA LYS A 112 -1.91 22.19 13.96
C LYS A 112 -2.59 22.19 15.33
N PHE A 113 -3.50 21.24 15.58
CA PHE A 113 -4.17 21.10 16.87
C PHE A 113 -3.19 20.76 17.99
N ILE A 114 -2.29 19.78 17.80
CA ILE A 114 -1.29 19.37 18.78
C ILE A 114 -0.37 20.54 19.16
N LYS A 115 0.06 21.35 18.19
CA LYS A 115 0.89 22.53 18.43
C LYS A 115 0.19 23.66 19.20
N THR A 116 -1.14 23.65 19.29
CA THR A 116 -1.85 24.55 20.23
C THR A 116 -1.74 24.06 21.68
N LEU A 117 -1.61 22.75 21.89
CA LEU A 117 -1.45 22.14 23.22
C LEU A 117 0.03 22.17 23.67
N LYS A 118 0.97 21.94 22.75
CA LYS A 118 2.41 21.93 23.02
C LYS A 118 3.17 22.49 21.82
N LYS A 119 3.64 23.74 21.95
CA LYS A 119 4.32 24.47 20.86
C LYS A 119 5.66 23.87 20.46
N ASP A 120 6.41 23.32 21.42
CA ASP A 120 7.78 22.82 21.29
C ASP A 120 7.86 21.33 20.91
N ILE A 121 6.72 20.65 20.73
CA ILE A 121 6.73 19.26 20.26
C ILE A 121 7.42 19.16 18.91
N LYS A 122 8.40 18.24 18.81
CA LYS A 122 9.08 17.96 17.56
C LYS A 122 8.26 17.05 16.67
N VAL A 123 8.09 17.43 15.42
CA VAL A 123 7.26 16.69 14.44
C VAL A 123 8.13 16.12 13.34
N VAL A 124 8.01 14.80 13.14
CA VAL A 124 8.64 14.07 12.02
C VAL A 124 7.56 13.61 11.05
N LEU A 125 7.69 13.95 9.77
CA LEU A 125 6.81 13.50 8.71
C LEU A 125 7.56 12.59 7.74
N GLY A 126 7.05 11.40 7.53
CA GLY A 126 7.58 10.42 6.59
C GLY A 126 6.47 9.69 5.84
N GLY A 127 6.85 8.69 5.04
CA GLY A 127 5.95 7.85 4.29
C GLY A 127 5.82 8.23 2.80
N PRO A 128 5.03 7.45 2.04
CA PRO A 128 4.99 7.57 0.58
C PRO A 128 4.58 8.95 0.07
N GLU A 129 3.64 9.61 0.75
CA GLU A 129 3.17 10.92 0.29
C GLU A 129 4.20 12.02 0.54
N ILE A 130 4.91 12.00 1.68
CA ILE A 130 5.97 12.95 1.95
C ILE A 130 7.07 12.82 0.91
N THR A 131 7.48 11.59 0.60
CA THR A 131 8.46 11.31 -0.45
C THR A 131 8.02 11.91 -1.79
N ARG A 132 6.77 11.67 -2.23
CA ARG A 132 6.25 12.24 -3.48
C ARG A 132 6.23 13.77 -3.49
N GLN A 133 5.78 14.39 -2.41
CA GLN A 133 5.70 15.85 -2.32
C GLN A 133 7.09 16.52 -2.34
N LEU A 134 8.10 15.85 -1.80
CA LEU A 134 9.47 16.36 -1.83
C LEU A 134 10.10 16.26 -3.23
N PHE A 135 9.76 15.24 -4.01
CA PHE A 135 10.19 15.15 -5.42
C PHE A 135 9.47 16.12 -6.36
N LYS A 136 8.28 16.58 -6.00
CA LYS A 136 7.48 17.52 -6.79
C LYS A 136 8.11 18.92 -6.96
N GLY A 137 9.14 19.23 -6.22
CA GLY A 137 10.00 20.42 -6.38
C GLY A 137 9.40 21.76 -5.97
N ARG A 138 8.23 22.15 -6.44
CA ARG A 138 7.60 23.44 -6.16
C ARG A 138 6.10 23.30 -5.92
N GLY A 139 5.57 23.88 -4.83
CA GLY A 139 4.14 23.93 -4.60
C GLY A 139 3.75 24.30 -3.16
N ARG A 140 2.53 24.84 -3.03
CA ARG A 140 1.95 25.31 -1.75
C ARG A 140 1.96 24.23 -0.64
N ILE A 141 1.83 22.95 -1.01
CA ILE A 141 1.84 21.84 -0.04
C ILE A 141 3.24 21.66 0.56
N LYS A 142 4.32 21.77 -0.24
CA LYS A 142 5.71 21.67 0.25
C LYS A 142 6.01 22.74 1.30
N GLY A 143 5.57 23.98 1.10
CA GLY A 143 5.69 25.05 2.09
C GLY A 143 5.00 24.67 3.41
N LYS A 144 3.76 24.22 3.37
CA LYS A 144 3.02 23.75 4.56
C LYS A 144 3.73 22.62 5.30
N LEU A 145 4.30 21.65 4.57
CA LEU A 145 5.06 20.55 5.18
C LEU A 145 6.30 21.08 5.90
N MET A 146 7.05 22.01 5.27
CA MET A 146 8.23 22.64 5.85
C MET A 146 7.90 23.44 7.11
N GLU A 147 6.75 24.09 7.18
CA GLU A 147 6.28 24.83 8.34
C GLU A 147 5.81 23.91 9.49
N SER A 148 5.23 22.77 9.13
CA SER A 148 4.58 21.86 10.09
C SER A 148 5.55 20.90 10.79
N ALA A 149 6.70 20.58 10.18
CA ALA A 149 7.61 19.54 10.65
C ALA A 149 9.00 20.05 11.02
N ASP A 150 9.64 19.37 11.96
CA ASP A 150 11.06 19.54 12.32
C ASP A 150 11.95 18.62 11.46
N LEU A 151 11.41 17.49 10.99
CA LEU A 151 12.08 16.60 10.04
C LEU A 151 11.10 16.12 8.97
N LEU A 152 11.49 16.23 7.70
CA LEU A 152 10.83 15.62 6.54
C LEU A 152 11.70 14.49 5.99
N VAL A 153 11.12 13.30 5.88
CA VAL A 153 11.82 12.07 5.44
C VAL A 153 11.38 11.68 4.04
N ALA A 154 12.31 11.66 3.09
CA ALA A 154 12.13 11.10 1.75
C ALA A 154 12.72 9.69 1.69
N GLY A 155 11.96 8.74 1.13
CA GLY A 155 12.36 7.33 1.05
C GLY A 155 12.08 6.56 2.33
N GLU A 156 13.03 5.73 2.75
CA GLU A 156 12.92 4.90 3.95
C GLU A 156 13.18 5.70 5.23
N GLY A 157 12.38 5.42 6.25
CA GLY A 157 12.39 6.18 7.49
C GLY A 157 13.39 5.72 8.54
N GLU A 158 13.94 4.52 8.40
CA GLU A 158 14.72 3.83 9.43
C GLU A 158 15.98 4.63 9.85
N ILE A 159 16.82 4.95 8.89
CA ILE A 159 18.05 5.72 9.14
C ILE A 159 17.75 7.16 9.54
N PRO A 160 16.98 7.95 8.76
CA PRO A 160 16.75 9.35 9.08
C PRO A 160 16.11 9.57 10.46
N LEU A 161 15.16 8.70 10.84
CA LEU A 161 14.51 8.79 12.14
C LEU A 161 15.49 8.43 13.26
N SER A 162 16.26 7.36 13.10
CA SER A 162 17.29 6.97 14.09
C SER A 162 18.31 8.06 14.33
N ASP A 163 18.80 8.70 13.26
CA ASP A 163 19.78 9.79 13.33
C ASP A 163 19.20 11.03 14.02
N PHE A 164 17.96 11.38 13.68
CA PHE A 164 17.25 12.49 14.32
C PHE A 164 17.11 12.26 15.82
N LEU A 165 16.74 11.04 16.24
CA LEU A 165 16.60 10.70 17.65
C LEU A 165 17.94 10.67 18.42
N LYS A 166 19.04 10.45 17.72
CA LYS A 166 20.40 10.51 18.29
C LYS A 166 20.98 11.94 18.32
N GLY A 167 20.26 12.93 17.77
CA GLY A 167 20.75 14.29 17.62
C GLY A 167 21.87 14.44 16.58
N ALA A 168 22.05 13.45 15.70
CA ALA A 168 23.14 13.40 14.73
C ALA A 168 23.01 14.42 13.59
N SER A 169 21.87 15.11 13.44
CA SER A 169 21.69 16.15 12.45
C SER A 169 20.55 17.10 12.80
N ALA A 170 20.79 18.38 12.58
CA ALA A 170 19.82 19.47 12.70
C ALA A 170 19.08 19.77 11.38
N GLU A 171 19.39 19.07 10.27
CA GLU A 171 18.76 19.33 8.97
C GLU A 171 17.29 18.96 8.99
N LYS A 172 16.43 19.94 8.70
CA LYS A 172 14.97 19.79 8.60
C LYS A 172 14.52 18.88 7.45
N PHE A 173 15.34 18.73 6.43
CA PHE A 173 15.10 17.90 5.28
C PHE A 173 16.26 16.94 5.07
N ARG A 174 15.95 15.64 5.08
CA ARG A 174 16.92 14.61 4.71
C ARG A 174 16.76 14.27 3.23
N LYS A 175 17.88 14.31 2.50
CA LYS A 175 17.95 13.73 1.16
C LYS A 175 17.45 12.29 1.21
N PHE A 176 16.97 11.79 0.07
CA PHE A 176 16.51 10.42 -0.04
C PHE A 176 17.56 9.45 0.51
N GLN A 177 17.17 8.69 1.52
CA GLN A 177 17.97 7.62 2.11
C GLN A 177 17.23 6.29 2.03
N GLN A 178 17.96 5.23 1.94
CA GLN A 178 17.47 3.86 2.05
C GLN A 178 18.54 2.97 2.65
N LEU A 179 18.14 1.84 3.21
CA LEU A 179 19.06 0.81 3.66
C LEU A 179 19.74 0.17 2.44
N ASP A 180 21.05 -0.03 2.48
CA ASP A 180 21.77 -0.71 1.38
C ASP A 180 21.34 -2.18 1.27
N ALA A 181 21.13 -2.84 2.40
CA ALA A 181 20.60 -4.19 2.50
C ALA A 181 19.48 -4.30 3.53
N LEU A 182 18.53 -5.19 3.31
CA LEU A 182 17.42 -5.42 4.25
C LEU A 182 17.76 -6.40 5.38
N ALA A 183 18.93 -6.99 5.39
CA ALA A 183 19.41 -7.89 6.46
C ALA A 183 19.46 -7.21 7.84
N GLY A 184 19.76 -5.92 7.87
CA GLY A 184 19.80 -5.11 9.09
C GLY A 184 18.44 -4.67 9.64
N LEU A 185 17.36 -4.84 8.88
CA LEU A 185 16.06 -4.25 9.18
C LEU A 185 15.40 -4.88 10.42
N GLY A 186 15.58 -6.18 10.66
CA GLY A 186 14.76 -6.94 11.59
C GLY A 186 13.36 -7.20 11.01
N PHE A 187 12.41 -7.58 11.85
CA PHE A 187 11.01 -7.72 11.45
C PHE A 187 10.05 -7.11 12.47
N PRO A 188 8.87 -6.65 12.05
CA PRO A 188 7.87 -6.09 12.93
C PRO A 188 7.38 -7.13 13.94
N ARG A 189 7.45 -6.83 15.23
CA ARG A 189 6.84 -7.66 16.26
C ARG A 189 5.46 -7.19 16.66
N TYR A 190 5.08 -6.02 16.15
CA TYR A 190 3.81 -5.34 16.43
C TYR A 190 3.56 -5.10 17.92
N GLU A 191 4.62 -4.90 18.68
CA GLU A 191 4.54 -4.50 20.08
C GLU A 191 3.89 -3.11 20.17
N GLY A 192 2.92 -2.93 21.04
CA GLY A 192 2.15 -1.68 21.14
C GLY A 192 0.96 -1.57 20.19
N PHE A 193 0.78 -2.54 19.27
CA PHE A 193 -0.46 -2.68 18.50
C PHE A 193 -1.42 -3.66 19.18
N ASN A 194 -2.68 -3.28 19.31
CA ASN A 194 -3.71 -4.23 19.74
C ASN A 194 -4.24 -5.00 18.53
N LEU A 195 -3.62 -6.14 18.23
CA LEU A 195 -3.97 -6.95 17.04
C LEU A 195 -5.43 -7.42 17.05
N ALA A 196 -6.04 -7.59 18.21
CA ALA A 196 -7.45 -8.01 18.34
C ALA A 196 -8.44 -6.95 17.85
N CYS A 197 -8.03 -5.68 17.80
CA CYS A 197 -8.86 -4.57 17.34
C CYS A 197 -8.89 -4.38 15.82
N TYR A 198 -8.10 -5.17 15.07
CA TYR A 198 -8.12 -5.08 13.61
C TYR A 198 -9.17 -6.03 13.02
N PRO A 199 -9.87 -5.63 11.94
CA PRO A 199 -10.83 -6.49 11.24
C PRO A 199 -10.26 -7.85 10.82
N ARG A 200 -8.98 -7.88 10.44
CA ARG A 200 -8.23 -9.10 10.13
C ARG A 200 -7.24 -9.41 11.25
N LYS A 201 -7.77 -9.75 12.43
CA LYS A 201 -6.97 -10.10 13.63
C LYS A 201 -6.09 -11.36 13.48
N ASP A 202 -6.40 -12.19 12.50
CA ASP A 202 -5.68 -13.43 12.16
C ASP A 202 -4.72 -13.29 10.97
N ALA A 203 -4.51 -12.06 10.49
CA ALA A 203 -3.66 -11.77 9.34
C ALA A 203 -2.68 -10.64 9.62
N ILE A 204 -1.49 -10.72 9.04
CA ILE A 204 -0.51 -9.63 9.03
C ILE A 204 0.12 -9.45 7.66
N ALA A 205 0.64 -8.24 7.46
CA ALA A 205 1.48 -7.93 6.32
C ALA A 205 2.91 -8.45 6.56
N LEU A 206 3.49 -9.05 5.52
CA LEU A 206 4.91 -9.38 5.40
C LEU A 206 5.54 -8.54 4.29
N GLN A 207 6.84 -8.39 4.33
CA GLN A 207 7.61 -7.76 3.26
C GLN A 207 8.89 -8.57 3.02
N PHE A 208 8.93 -9.27 1.90
CA PHE A 208 10.11 -10.01 1.47
C PHE A 208 11.11 -9.10 0.76
N SER A 209 10.61 -8.12 0.00
CA SER A 209 11.44 -7.20 -0.79
C SER A 209 10.93 -5.76 -0.76
N ARG A 210 11.83 -4.83 -1.09
CA ARG A 210 11.52 -3.42 -1.34
C ARG A 210 11.96 -3.01 -2.72
N GLY A 211 11.10 -2.22 -3.40
CA GLY A 211 11.33 -1.76 -4.76
C GLY A 211 10.89 -2.77 -5.82
N CYS A 212 11.03 -2.39 -7.06
CA CYS A 212 10.59 -3.16 -8.22
C CYS A 212 11.60 -3.08 -9.36
N VAL A 213 11.83 -4.20 -10.04
CA VAL A 213 12.72 -4.26 -11.22
C VAL A 213 12.07 -3.70 -12.50
N ARG A 214 10.74 -3.57 -12.51
CA ARG A 214 9.98 -3.03 -13.65
C ARG A 214 10.09 -1.51 -13.72
N LYS A 215 9.88 -0.97 -14.93
CA LYS A 215 9.96 0.47 -15.22
C LYS A 215 8.63 1.00 -15.78
N CYS A 216 7.51 0.54 -15.19
CA CYS A 216 6.18 1.00 -15.63
C CYS A 216 6.07 2.52 -15.53
N SER A 217 5.58 3.16 -16.61
CA SER A 217 5.58 4.61 -16.74
C SER A 217 4.63 5.33 -15.78
N PHE A 218 3.60 4.66 -15.30
CA PHE A 218 2.60 5.20 -14.36
C PHE A 218 2.95 4.97 -12.89
N CYS A 219 3.91 4.09 -12.59
CA CYS A 219 4.12 3.60 -11.24
C CYS A 219 5.01 4.55 -10.42
N SER A 220 4.53 4.92 -9.23
CA SER A 220 5.27 5.77 -8.29
C SER A 220 6.28 5.02 -7.41
N GLU A 221 6.38 3.69 -7.55
CA GLU A 221 7.25 2.84 -6.72
C GLU A 221 8.72 3.27 -6.77
N LYS A 222 9.20 3.70 -7.93
CA LYS A 222 10.57 4.20 -8.11
C LYS A 222 10.88 5.48 -7.35
N LEU A 223 9.86 6.22 -6.95
CA LEU A 223 10.04 7.41 -6.12
C LEU A 223 10.27 7.02 -4.66
N LEU A 224 9.77 5.85 -4.26
CA LEU A 224 9.86 5.34 -2.89
C LEU A 224 11.14 4.54 -2.66
N TYR A 225 11.59 3.80 -3.66
CA TYR A 225 12.76 2.93 -3.56
C TYR A 225 13.67 3.04 -4.79
N LYS A 226 14.98 3.09 -4.55
CA LYS A 226 16.00 3.00 -5.60
C LYS A 226 16.45 1.56 -5.76
N GLY A 227 16.04 0.94 -6.87
CA GLY A 227 16.37 -0.45 -7.16
C GLY A 227 15.51 -1.45 -6.36
N PHE A 228 15.91 -2.71 -6.48
CA PHE A 228 15.25 -3.85 -5.83
C PHE A 228 16.19 -4.46 -4.79
N ARG A 229 15.68 -4.75 -3.61
CA ARG A 229 16.42 -5.42 -2.53
C ARG A 229 15.50 -6.42 -1.86
N ALA A 230 15.96 -7.65 -1.68
CA ALA A 230 15.23 -8.69 -0.96
C ALA A 230 15.89 -8.98 0.40
N ARG A 231 15.08 -9.40 1.34
CA ARG A 231 15.54 -9.96 2.62
C ARG A 231 16.08 -11.37 2.42
N GLU A 232 16.87 -11.81 3.36
CA GLU A 232 17.24 -13.22 3.47
C GLU A 232 16.01 -14.05 3.86
N VAL A 233 15.81 -15.18 3.19
CA VAL A 233 14.66 -16.07 3.41
C VAL A 233 14.62 -16.56 4.84
N LYS A 234 15.77 -16.89 5.44
CA LYS A 234 15.86 -17.31 6.86
C LYS A 234 15.20 -16.29 7.80
N SER A 235 15.49 -14.99 7.63
CA SER A 235 14.89 -13.94 8.46
C SER A 235 13.37 -13.88 8.31
N LEU A 236 12.86 -14.20 7.13
CA LEU A 236 11.41 -14.25 6.89
C LEU A 236 10.77 -15.50 7.51
N MET A 237 11.44 -16.64 7.49
CA MET A 237 10.99 -17.85 8.19
C MET A 237 10.90 -17.63 9.72
N ASP A 238 11.85 -16.93 10.29
CA ASP A 238 11.83 -16.56 11.71
C ASP A 238 10.67 -15.64 12.06
N GLU A 239 10.36 -14.66 11.18
CA GLU A 239 9.20 -13.78 11.31
C GLU A 239 7.88 -14.55 11.24
N ILE A 240 7.71 -15.42 10.24
CA ILE A 240 6.52 -16.25 10.08
C ILE A 240 6.32 -17.14 11.33
N ARG A 241 7.37 -17.81 11.79
CA ARG A 241 7.33 -18.67 12.99
C ARG A 241 6.90 -17.85 14.21
N TYR A 242 7.54 -16.70 14.45
CA TYR A 242 7.20 -15.82 15.55
C TYR A 242 5.72 -15.45 15.55
N HIS A 243 5.19 -15.03 14.40
CA HIS A 243 3.80 -14.58 14.32
C HIS A 243 2.80 -15.74 14.40
N LYS A 244 3.13 -16.92 13.90
CA LYS A 244 2.29 -18.12 14.10
C LYS A 244 2.20 -18.49 15.58
N GLU A 245 3.32 -18.49 16.28
CA GLU A 245 3.40 -18.96 17.68
C GLU A 245 2.93 -17.89 18.68
N LYS A 246 3.37 -16.65 18.53
CA LYS A 246 3.11 -15.58 19.51
C LYS A 246 1.84 -14.81 19.25
N ASN A 247 1.51 -14.56 17.98
CA ASN A 247 0.38 -13.73 17.59
C ASN A 247 -0.77 -14.56 17.00
N HIS A 248 -0.64 -15.88 16.92
CA HIS A 248 -1.64 -16.82 16.39
C HIS A 248 -2.12 -16.46 14.97
N ILE A 249 -1.20 -15.92 14.15
CA ILE A 249 -1.49 -15.52 12.78
C ILE A 249 -1.65 -16.74 11.88
N LYS A 250 -2.70 -16.70 11.06
CA LYS A 250 -3.06 -17.76 10.10
C LYS A 250 -2.80 -17.34 8.65
N TYR A 251 -2.89 -16.03 8.35
CA TYR A 251 -2.80 -15.49 6.99
C TYR A 251 -1.68 -14.46 6.86
N PHE A 252 -0.85 -14.62 5.85
CA PHE A 252 0.29 -13.77 5.58
C PHE A 252 0.11 -13.06 4.24
N ILE A 253 0.15 -11.73 4.25
CA ILE A 253 -0.06 -10.91 3.06
C ILE A 253 1.25 -10.24 2.69
N PHE A 254 1.88 -10.66 1.58
CA PHE A 254 3.10 -10.04 1.10
C PHE A 254 2.82 -8.70 0.43
N PHE A 255 3.25 -7.62 1.07
CA PHE A 255 3.15 -6.25 0.56
C PHE A 255 4.32 -5.85 -0.34
N ASP A 256 4.85 -6.84 -1.05
CA ASP A 256 5.89 -6.62 -2.06
C ASP A 256 5.27 -6.01 -3.32
N SER A 257 5.93 -5.02 -3.91
CA SER A 257 5.49 -4.45 -5.19
C SER A 257 5.52 -5.47 -6.33
N MET A 258 6.30 -6.53 -6.18
CA MET A 258 6.47 -7.62 -7.13
C MET A 258 7.19 -8.79 -6.45
N ILE A 259 6.44 -9.77 -5.92
CA ILE A 259 7.01 -10.89 -5.17
C ILE A 259 8.01 -11.73 -6.02
N ASN A 260 7.72 -11.87 -7.31
CA ASN A 260 8.52 -12.63 -8.27
C ASN A 260 9.55 -11.77 -9.03
N ALA A 261 10.08 -10.70 -8.42
CA ALA A 261 11.07 -9.84 -9.06
C ALA A 261 12.39 -10.57 -9.34
N ASP A 262 12.86 -11.35 -8.37
CA ASP A 262 13.99 -12.29 -8.48
C ASP A 262 13.44 -13.71 -8.36
N LEU A 263 13.43 -14.45 -9.48
CA LEU A 263 12.81 -15.78 -9.51
C LEU A 263 13.53 -16.79 -8.64
N LYS A 264 14.85 -16.75 -8.57
CA LYS A 264 15.64 -17.67 -7.75
C LYS A 264 15.33 -17.49 -6.27
N LYS A 265 15.33 -16.25 -5.78
CA LYS A 265 14.96 -15.93 -4.39
C LYS A 265 13.50 -16.23 -4.09
N PHE A 266 12.61 -16.05 -5.05
CA PHE A 266 11.20 -16.36 -4.88
C PHE A 266 10.95 -17.88 -4.83
N GLU A 267 11.65 -18.64 -5.64
CA GLU A 267 11.63 -20.11 -5.59
C GLU A 267 12.18 -20.62 -4.26
N ASP A 268 13.30 -20.08 -3.80
CA ASP A 268 13.90 -20.36 -2.50
C ASP A 268 12.94 -20.02 -1.34
N LEU A 269 12.21 -18.92 -1.45
CA LEU A 269 11.15 -18.58 -0.48
C LEU A 269 10.05 -19.65 -0.42
N CYS A 270 9.55 -20.12 -1.56
CA CYS A 270 8.53 -21.17 -1.61
C CYS A 270 9.07 -22.49 -1.04
N ASP A 271 10.29 -22.88 -1.39
CA ASP A 271 10.94 -24.10 -0.88
C ASP A 271 11.11 -24.05 0.64
N ASN A 272 11.60 -22.93 1.17
CA ASN A 272 11.75 -22.75 2.62
C ASN A 272 10.40 -22.73 3.36
N ILE A 273 9.34 -22.18 2.77
CA ILE A 273 7.99 -22.27 3.38
C ILE A 273 7.55 -23.74 3.46
N ILE A 274 7.74 -24.50 2.39
CA ILE A 274 7.39 -25.92 2.35
C ILE A 274 8.20 -26.71 3.38
N GLU A 275 9.50 -26.50 3.43
CA GLU A 275 10.41 -27.20 4.33
C GLU A 275 10.15 -26.90 5.80
N ASN A 276 9.93 -25.63 6.18
CA ASN A 276 9.78 -25.23 7.57
C ASN A 276 8.36 -25.39 8.12
N PHE A 277 7.31 -25.34 7.25
CA PHE A 277 5.91 -25.28 7.69
C PHE A 277 4.99 -26.24 6.94
N GLY A 278 5.47 -27.00 5.97
CA GLY A 278 4.63 -27.71 4.99
C GLY A 278 3.89 -26.73 4.08
N SER A 279 3.12 -25.85 4.68
CA SER A 279 2.46 -24.72 3.99
C SER A 279 2.06 -23.63 4.98
N ILE A 280 1.82 -22.44 4.47
CA ILE A 280 1.16 -21.31 5.17
C ILE A 280 0.09 -20.72 4.26
N ASN A 281 -0.93 -20.04 4.83
CA ASN A 281 -1.87 -19.32 3.98
C ASN A 281 -1.26 -17.96 3.62
N TRP A 282 -0.96 -17.74 2.33
CA TRP A 282 -0.39 -16.48 1.89
C TRP A 282 -0.94 -15.97 0.57
N GLU A 283 -0.88 -14.65 0.39
CA GLU A 283 -1.17 -13.97 -0.87
C GLU A 283 -0.13 -12.90 -1.18
N ALA A 284 0.02 -12.55 -2.45
CA ALA A 284 1.00 -11.56 -2.90
C ALA A 284 0.61 -10.88 -4.22
N GLN A 285 1.26 -9.75 -4.50
CA GLN A 285 1.28 -9.15 -5.84
C GLN A 285 2.34 -9.83 -6.70
N MET A 286 1.95 -10.19 -7.92
CA MET A 286 2.81 -10.87 -8.88
C MET A 286 2.79 -10.17 -10.24
N ALA A 287 3.93 -10.06 -10.89
CA ALA A 287 4.00 -9.58 -12.26
C ALA A 287 3.93 -10.74 -13.26
N ILE A 288 3.37 -10.46 -14.44
CA ILE A 288 3.39 -11.36 -15.58
C ILE A 288 4.84 -11.49 -16.08
N ARG A 289 5.34 -12.72 -16.15
CA ARG A 289 6.70 -13.06 -16.60
C ARG A 289 6.66 -14.28 -17.51
N LYS A 290 7.37 -14.21 -18.63
CA LYS A 290 7.49 -15.31 -19.60
C LYS A 290 8.45 -16.41 -19.15
N ASP A 291 9.40 -16.07 -18.31
CA ASP A 291 10.48 -16.95 -17.83
C ASP A 291 10.09 -17.79 -16.58
N MET A 292 8.82 -17.83 -16.21
CA MET A 292 8.29 -18.74 -15.17
C MET A 292 7.85 -20.06 -15.81
N ASP A 293 8.43 -21.16 -15.37
CA ASP A 293 8.06 -22.51 -15.80
C ASP A 293 6.98 -23.16 -14.90
N GLY A 294 6.54 -24.39 -15.27
CA GLY A 294 5.51 -25.10 -14.54
C GLY A 294 5.88 -25.44 -13.10
N ARG A 295 7.15 -25.73 -12.83
CA ARG A 295 7.64 -26.15 -11.52
C ARG A 295 7.50 -25.07 -10.46
N ILE A 296 7.75 -23.81 -10.82
CA ILE A 296 7.61 -22.71 -9.87
C ILE A 296 6.13 -22.48 -9.46
N PHE A 297 5.18 -22.68 -10.40
CA PHE A 297 3.75 -22.60 -10.08
C PHE A 297 3.29 -23.72 -9.13
N GLU A 298 3.84 -24.92 -9.27
CA GLU A 298 3.58 -26.01 -8.33
C GLU A 298 4.13 -25.70 -6.93
N LYS A 299 5.35 -25.14 -6.82
CA LYS A 299 5.91 -24.70 -5.55
C LYS A 299 5.08 -23.60 -4.88
N ILE A 300 4.62 -22.61 -5.65
CA ILE A 300 3.69 -21.57 -5.19
C ILE A 300 2.44 -22.22 -4.59
N LYS A 301 1.85 -23.20 -5.28
CA LYS A 301 0.67 -23.90 -4.77
C LYS A 301 0.96 -24.71 -3.50
N LYS A 302 2.04 -25.50 -3.50
CA LYS A 302 2.46 -26.31 -2.34
C LYS A 302 2.78 -25.49 -1.12
N SER A 303 3.40 -24.32 -1.29
CA SER A 303 3.71 -23.40 -0.17
C SER A 303 2.45 -22.76 0.46
N GLY A 304 1.27 -22.96 -0.13
CA GLY A 304 -0.02 -22.54 0.41
C GLY A 304 -0.50 -21.16 -0.06
N CYS A 305 -0.07 -20.73 -1.25
CA CYS A 305 -0.61 -19.53 -1.87
C CYS A 305 -2.11 -19.70 -2.17
N TYR A 306 -2.94 -18.88 -1.51
CA TYR A 306 -4.39 -18.92 -1.71
C TYR A 306 -4.88 -17.86 -2.71
N ASN A 307 -4.10 -16.83 -2.98
CA ASN A 307 -4.44 -15.79 -3.95
C ASN A 307 -3.22 -15.06 -4.50
N LEU A 308 -3.26 -14.72 -5.79
CA LEU A 308 -2.29 -13.85 -6.43
C LEU A 308 -2.99 -12.64 -7.04
N PHE A 309 -2.49 -11.45 -6.75
CA PHE A 309 -2.92 -10.22 -7.40
C PHE A 309 -1.99 -9.93 -8.58
N VAL A 310 -2.51 -10.01 -9.81
CA VAL A 310 -1.69 -9.90 -11.03
C VAL A 310 -2.01 -8.62 -11.79
N GLY A 311 -1.02 -7.75 -11.95
CA GLY A 311 -1.16 -6.50 -12.69
C GLY A 311 -1.15 -6.71 -14.20
N LEU A 312 -2.30 -6.91 -14.84
CA LEU A 312 -2.45 -6.89 -16.30
C LEU A 312 -2.37 -5.47 -16.84
N GLU A 313 -3.16 -4.60 -16.30
CA GLU A 313 -3.40 -3.17 -16.57
C GLU A 313 -4.10 -2.89 -17.91
N SER A 314 -3.80 -3.62 -18.99
CA SER A 314 -4.47 -3.49 -20.28
C SER A 314 -4.39 -4.80 -21.06
N GLY A 315 -5.38 -5.11 -21.88
CA GLY A 315 -5.34 -6.20 -22.86
C GLY A 315 -4.92 -5.74 -24.26
N CYS A 316 -4.58 -4.45 -24.43
CA CYS A 316 -4.15 -3.87 -25.70
C CYS A 316 -2.62 -3.69 -25.72
N ASP A 317 -1.92 -4.32 -26.66
CA ASP A 317 -0.47 -4.29 -26.77
C ASP A 317 0.09 -2.88 -26.94
N LYS A 318 -0.61 -2.02 -27.69
CA LYS A 318 -0.24 -0.61 -27.86
C LYS A 318 -0.25 0.14 -26.52
N THR A 319 -1.24 -0.11 -25.67
CA THR A 319 -1.34 0.49 -24.34
C THR A 319 -0.31 -0.10 -23.39
N LEU A 320 -0.12 -1.43 -23.39
CA LEU A 320 0.93 -2.11 -22.60
C LEU A 320 2.33 -1.58 -22.93
N LYS A 321 2.62 -1.34 -24.23
CA LYS A 321 3.87 -0.73 -24.67
C LYS A 321 4.04 0.70 -24.14
N LYS A 322 3.00 1.54 -24.20
CA LYS A 322 3.02 2.90 -23.62
C LYS A 322 3.22 2.88 -22.10
N MET A 323 2.60 1.92 -21.42
CA MET A 323 2.75 1.70 -19.98
C MET A 323 4.13 1.13 -19.60
N ASN A 324 4.91 0.69 -20.57
CA ASN A 324 6.21 0.01 -20.37
C ASN A 324 6.07 -1.23 -19.46
N LYS A 325 5.08 -2.06 -19.73
CA LYS A 325 4.79 -3.27 -18.92
C LYS A 325 5.78 -4.42 -19.18
N GLY A 326 6.44 -4.45 -20.36
CA GLY A 326 7.44 -5.44 -20.71
C GLY A 326 6.89 -6.84 -21.02
N PHE A 327 5.61 -6.93 -21.41
CA PHE A 327 4.95 -8.12 -21.91
C PHE A 327 3.82 -7.73 -22.88
N THR A 328 3.38 -8.67 -23.69
CA THR A 328 2.24 -8.56 -24.62
C THR A 328 0.98 -9.18 -24.03
N ALA A 329 -0.20 -8.90 -24.63
CA ALA A 329 -1.45 -9.52 -24.27
C ALA A 329 -1.40 -11.04 -24.42
N GLY A 330 -0.77 -11.54 -25.49
CA GLY A 330 -0.57 -12.99 -25.69
C GLY A 330 0.31 -13.65 -24.64
N GLU A 331 1.39 -12.98 -24.19
CA GLU A 331 2.22 -13.45 -23.09
C GLU A 331 1.44 -13.45 -21.76
N ALA A 332 0.56 -12.46 -21.55
CA ALA A 332 -0.33 -12.42 -20.39
C ALA A 332 -1.32 -13.58 -20.38
N GLU A 333 -1.97 -13.88 -21.53
CA GLU A 333 -2.88 -15.01 -21.68
C GLU A 333 -2.18 -16.33 -21.37
N ASN A 334 -0.99 -16.57 -21.92
CA ASN A 334 -0.21 -17.76 -21.63
C ASN A 334 0.15 -17.88 -20.14
N PHE A 335 0.51 -16.79 -19.49
CA PHE A 335 0.78 -16.74 -18.05
C PHE A 335 -0.45 -17.11 -17.22
N PHE A 336 -1.63 -16.58 -17.56
CA PHE A 336 -2.88 -16.91 -16.88
C PHE A 336 -3.28 -18.39 -17.07
N ARG A 337 -3.05 -18.97 -18.26
CA ARG A 337 -3.25 -20.40 -18.49
C ARG A 337 -2.37 -21.25 -17.59
N LYS A 338 -1.09 -20.89 -17.41
CA LYS A 338 -0.19 -21.57 -16.48
C LYS A 338 -0.68 -21.50 -15.04
N LEU A 339 -1.13 -20.33 -14.57
CA LEU A 339 -1.73 -20.18 -13.24
C LEU A 339 -2.96 -21.07 -13.04
N LYS A 340 -3.87 -21.07 -14.03
CA LYS A 340 -5.07 -21.91 -14.02
C LYS A 340 -4.73 -23.39 -13.99
N ASN A 341 -3.81 -23.85 -14.85
CA ASN A 341 -3.38 -25.25 -14.92
C ASN A 341 -2.73 -25.74 -13.61
N ALA A 342 -2.01 -24.87 -12.90
CA ALA A 342 -1.47 -25.14 -11.57
C ALA A 342 -2.53 -25.08 -10.46
N GLY A 343 -3.79 -24.77 -10.76
CA GLY A 343 -4.87 -24.64 -9.78
C GLY A 343 -4.66 -23.47 -8.80
N LEU A 344 -3.96 -22.43 -9.23
CA LEU A 344 -3.74 -21.22 -8.44
C LEU A 344 -4.89 -20.24 -8.61
N SER A 345 -5.40 -19.73 -7.48
CA SER A 345 -6.37 -18.64 -7.49
C SER A 345 -5.64 -17.32 -7.75
N PHE A 346 -6.16 -16.52 -8.67
CA PHE A 346 -5.63 -15.19 -8.92
C PHE A 346 -6.74 -14.22 -9.34
N GLY A 347 -6.44 -12.93 -9.20
CA GLY A 347 -7.25 -11.86 -9.75
C GLY A 347 -6.38 -10.85 -10.47
N ILE A 348 -6.98 -10.15 -11.42
CA ILE A 348 -6.27 -9.15 -12.21
C ILE A 348 -6.67 -7.73 -11.85
N SER A 349 -5.75 -6.78 -12.08
CA SER A 349 -6.05 -5.35 -12.15
C SER A 349 -6.03 -4.83 -13.56
N VAL A 350 -6.89 -3.85 -13.84
CA VAL A 350 -6.98 -3.14 -15.11
C VAL A 350 -6.97 -1.62 -14.85
N ILE A 351 -6.27 -0.88 -15.68
CA ILE A 351 -6.25 0.59 -15.70
C ILE A 351 -6.91 1.05 -17.01
N VAL A 352 -7.92 1.91 -16.91
CA VAL A 352 -8.63 2.49 -18.05
C VAL A 352 -8.36 4.00 -18.15
N GLY A 353 -8.43 4.54 -19.35
CA GLY A 353 -8.19 5.96 -19.60
C GLY A 353 -6.71 6.34 -19.47
N TYR A 354 -5.81 5.40 -19.75
CA TYR A 354 -4.37 5.70 -19.83
C TYR A 354 -4.10 6.77 -20.92
N PRO A 355 -3.11 7.66 -20.71
CA PRO A 355 -2.81 8.72 -21.67
C PRO A 355 -2.75 8.28 -23.13
N LYS A 356 -3.54 8.94 -23.98
CA LYS A 356 -3.67 8.62 -25.41
C LYS A 356 -4.24 7.21 -25.70
N GLU A 357 -4.96 6.60 -24.76
CA GLU A 357 -5.77 5.42 -25.01
C GLU A 357 -6.96 5.81 -25.88
N THR A 358 -7.08 5.25 -27.08
CA THR A 358 -8.20 5.47 -27.97
C THR A 358 -9.39 4.58 -27.57
N GLU A 359 -10.57 4.83 -28.16
CA GLU A 359 -11.73 3.95 -27.96
C GLU A 359 -11.47 2.54 -28.47
N LYS A 360 -10.72 2.40 -29.55
CA LYS A 360 -10.28 1.12 -30.08
C LYS A 360 -9.38 0.38 -29.08
N ASP A 361 -8.37 1.08 -28.49
CA ASP A 361 -7.46 0.51 -27.52
C ASP A 361 -8.22 0.05 -26.25
N PHE A 362 -9.23 0.81 -25.82
CA PHE A 362 -10.10 0.47 -24.69
C PHE A 362 -10.94 -0.79 -24.98
N LYS A 363 -11.61 -0.84 -26.14
CA LYS A 363 -12.38 -2.02 -26.56
C LYS A 363 -11.52 -3.26 -26.67
N GLU A 364 -10.32 -3.16 -27.26
CA GLU A 364 -9.37 -4.28 -27.34
C GLU A 364 -9.02 -4.82 -25.96
N SER A 365 -8.82 -3.94 -24.96
CA SER A 365 -8.56 -4.36 -23.57
C SER A 365 -9.78 -5.05 -22.93
N LEU A 366 -10.98 -4.55 -23.16
CA LEU A 366 -12.21 -5.15 -22.66
C LEU A 366 -12.47 -6.52 -23.31
N ASP A 367 -12.34 -6.61 -24.63
CA ASP A 367 -12.52 -7.84 -25.40
C ASP A 367 -11.49 -8.91 -25.00
N PHE A 368 -10.24 -8.51 -24.72
CA PHE A 368 -9.23 -9.42 -24.17
C PHE A 368 -9.69 -10.05 -22.86
N VAL A 369 -10.21 -9.27 -21.93
CA VAL A 369 -10.69 -9.78 -20.64
C VAL A 369 -11.88 -10.69 -20.83
N ILE A 370 -12.88 -10.29 -21.65
CA ILE A 370 -14.10 -11.05 -21.89
C ILE A 370 -13.79 -12.41 -22.52
N ARG A 371 -12.99 -12.47 -23.60
CA ARG A 371 -12.64 -13.73 -24.27
C ARG A 371 -11.83 -14.69 -23.41
N ASN A 372 -11.15 -14.16 -22.38
CA ASN A 372 -10.38 -14.96 -21.44
C ASN A 372 -11.14 -15.28 -20.14
N LYS A 373 -12.48 -15.19 -20.15
CA LYS A 373 -13.36 -15.47 -19.00
C LYS A 373 -13.10 -16.82 -18.36
N ASP A 374 -12.87 -17.85 -19.19
CA ASP A 374 -12.63 -19.21 -18.69
C ASP A 374 -11.28 -19.36 -17.98
N ILE A 375 -10.34 -18.43 -18.21
CA ILE A 375 -9.00 -18.49 -17.65
C ILE A 375 -8.90 -17.57 -16.43
N ILE A 376 -9.44 -16.36 -16.53
CA ILE A 376 -9.36 -15.33 -15.49
C ILE A 376 -10.51 -15.53 -14.48
N PRO A 377 -10.24 -16.00 -13.25
CA PRO A 377 -11.29 -16.34 -12.30
C PRO A 377 -12.00 -15.12 -11.71
N LYS A 378 -11.30 -13.99 -11.59
CA LYS A 378 -11.86 -12.74 -11.02
C LYS A 378 -11.12 -11.50 -11.47
N ILE A 379 -11.82 -10.38 -11.40
CA ILE A 379 -11.26 -9.03 -11.54
C ILE A 379 -11.22 -8.39 -10.15
N GLU A 380 -10.06 -8.06 -9.65
CA GLU A 380 -9.92 -7.44 -8.34
C GLU A 380 -10.03 -5.92 -8.40
N GLN A 381 -9.51 -5.32 -9.47
CA GLN A 381 -9.58 -3.87 -9.62
C GLN A 381 -9.79 -3.46 -11.08
N VAL A 382 -10.65 -2.49 -11.29
CA VAL A 382 -10.72 -1.66 -12.50
C VAL A 382 -10.57 -0.22 -12.03
N ASN A 383 -9.44 0.40 -12.35
CA ASN A 383 -9.12 1.74 -11.89
C ASN A 383 -9.05 2.73 -13.06
N PRO A 384 -9.60 3.94 -12.92
CA PRO A 384 -9.26 5.01 -13.84
C PRO A 384 -7.77 5.35 -13.67
N PHE A 385 -7.11 5.73 -14.75
CA PHE A 385 -5.73 6.17 -14.66
C PHE A 385 -5.61 7.36 -13.71
N VAL A 386 -4.75 7.22 -12.71
CA VAL A 386 -4.40 8.29 -11.76
C VAL A 386 -2.96 8.69 -12.00
N TYR A 387 -2.79 9.95 -12.25
CA TYR A 387 -1.50 10.57 -12.40
C TYR A 387 -0.79 10.74 -11.06
N TYR A 388 0.44 10.29 -10.99
CA TYR A 388 1.32 10.53 -9.85
C TYR A 388 2.51 11.38 -10.29
N ASP A 389 2.68 12.53 -9.64
CA ASP A 389 3.82 13.42 -9.88
C ASP A 389 5.16 12.69 -9.78
N GLY A 390 6.07 12.98 -10.70
CA GLY A 390 7.41 12.38 -10.75
C GLY A 390 7.47 11.03 -11.46
N THR A 391 6.34 10.47 -11.93
CA THR A 391 6.34 9.28 -12.78
C THR A 391 6.70 9.62 -14.22
N ALA A 392 7.08 8.62 -15.03
CA ALA A 392 7.40 8.85 -16.44
C ALA A 392 6.16 9.27 -17.27
N ALA A 393 4.94 8.95 -16.81
CA ALA A 393 3.69 9.41 -17.41
C ALA A 393 3.45 10.90 -17.19
N ASP A 394 4.16 11.52 -16.23
CA ASP A 394 4.07 12.92 -15.82
C ASP A 394 4.57 13.93 -16.86
N ARG A 395 5.42 13.54 -17.76
CA ARG A 395 6.04 14.50 -18.70
C ARG A 395 5.07 15.21 -19.65
N ASN A 396 3.78 14.81 -19.63
CA ASN A 396 2.71 15.39 -20.42
C ASN A 396 1.58 15.86 -19.49
N ALA A 397 1.71 17.04 -18.95
CA ALA A 397 1.04 17.63 -17.78
C ALA A 397 -0.50 17.79 -17.78
N ASP A 398 -1.27 17.25 -18.72
CA ASP A 398 -2.71 17.55 -18.86
C ASP A 398 -3.67 16.47 -18.31
N TYR A 399 -3.18 15.58 -17.43
CA TYR A 399 -4.00 14.46 -16.96
C TYR A 399 -4.58 14.66 -15.56
N LYS A 400 -5.72 15.29 -15.48
CA LYS A 400 -6.70 15.07 -14.39
C LYS A 400 -7.49 13.81 -14.73
N ILE A 401 -8.02 13.09 -13.71
CA ILE A 401 -9.08 12.09 -13.96
C ILE A 401 -10.14 12.81 -14.76
N ASN A 402 -10.22 12.49 -16.04
CA ASN A 402 -11.18 13.14 -16.92
C ASN A 402 -12.48 12.31 -16.92
N LYS A 403 -13.56 12.95 -17.37
CA LYS A 403 -14.87 12.34 -17.52
C LYS A 403 -14.79 11.01 -18.28
N VAL A 404 -13.97 10.95 -19.34
CA VAL A 404 -13.77 9.77 -20.18
C VAL A 404 -13.21 8.58 -19.38
N SER A 405 -12.27 8.79 -18.48
CA SER A 405 -11.69 7.70 -17.65
C SER A 405 -12.71 7.12 -16.67
N ALA A 406 -13.58 7.96 -16.11
CA ALA A 406 -14.66 7.54 -15.23
C ALA A 406 -15.72 6.73 -16.01
N GLU A 407 -16.16 7.23 -17.14
CA GLU A 407 -17.13 6.56 -18.04
C GLU A 407 -16.60 5.19 -18.53
N ARG A 408 -15.31 5.12 -18.89
CA ARG A 408 -14.69 3.86 -19.29
C ARG A 408 -14.63 2.86 -18.13
N MET A 409 -14.34 3.31 -16.91
CA MET A 409 -14.36 2.45 -15.73
C MET A 409 -15.76 1.89 -15.50
N GLU A 410 -16.79 2.73 -15.53
CA GLU A 410 -18.19 2.30 -15.37
C GLU A 410 -18.60 1.29 -16.47
N THR A 411 -18.26 1.59 -17.73
CA THR A 411 -18.52 0.70 -18.86
C THR A 411 -17.82 -0.63 -18.70
N PHE A 412 -16.53 -0.62 -18.35
CA PHE A 412 -15.75 -1.85 -18.15
C PHE A 412 -16.35 -2.71 -17.04
N VAL A 413 -16.66 -2.10 -15.88
CA VAL A 413 -17.26 -2.80 -14.74
C VAL A 413 -18.64 -3.37 -15.09
N LYS A 414 -19.47 -2.64 -15.84
CA LYS A 414 -20.77 -3.10 -16.31
C LYS A 414 -20.64 -4.34 -17.20
N GLU A 415 -19.73 -4.27 -18.19
CA GLU A 415 -19.54 -5.37 -19.14
C GLU A 415 -18.95 -6.63 -18.48
N ILE A 416 -17.93 -6.52 -17.62
CA ILE A 416 -17.39 -7.71 -16.93
C ILE A 416 -18.45 -8.35 -16.02
N LYS A 417 -19.30 -7.58 -15.35
CA LYS A 417 -20.42 -8.11 -14.55
C LYS A 417 -21.45 -8.82 -15.42
N LYS A 418 -21.84 -8.23 -16.56
CA LYS A 418 -22.75 -8.83 -17.53
C LYS A 418 -22.24 -10.19 -18.02
N HIS A 419 -20.92 -10.34 -18.21
CA HIS A 419 -20.27 -11.59 -18.59
C HIS A 419 -19.98 -12.52 -17.38
N GLY A 420 -20.52 -12.22 -16.21
CA GLY A 420 -20.45 -13.10 -15.03
C GLY A 420 -19.07 -13.16 -14.36
N PHE A 421 -18.23 -12.14 -14.51
CA PHE A 421 -17.00 -12.06 -13.74
C PHE A 421 -17.28 -11.73 -12.27
N LYS A 422 -16.55 -12.39 -11.38
CA LYS A 422 -16.45 -11.96 -10.00
C LYS A 422 -15.62 -10.68 -9.95
N TYR A 423 -16.23 -9.58 -9.49
CA TYR A 423 -15.59 -8.28 -9.34
C TYR A 423 -15.61 -7.84 -7.87
N THR A 424 -14.46 -7.58 -7.29
CA THR A 424 -14.36 -7.32 -5.85
C THR A 424 -14.03 -5.87 -5.53
N ASN A 425 -13.48 -5.11 -6.48
CA ASN A 425 -12.87 -3.79 -6.25
C ASN A 425 -11.96 -3.80 -5.00
N ALA A 426 -11.20 -4.86 -4.88
CA ALA A 426 -10.42 -5.17 -3.69
C ALA A 426 -8.93 -4.94 -3.94
N PHE A 427 -8.22 -4.68 -2.87
CA PHE A 427 -6.76 -4.77 -2.82
C PHE A 427 -6.38 -5.98 -1.95
N LEU A 428 -5.10 -6.37 -1.92
CA LEU A 428 -4.58 -7.44 -1.06
C LEU A 428 -5.15 -7.38 0.36
N GLY A 429 -5.50 -8.52 0.93
CA GLY A 429 -6.11 -8.64 2.27
C GLY A 429 -7.64 -8.60 2.28
N ASN A 430 -8.30 -8.47 1.13
CA ASN A 430 -9.76 -8.51 1.04
C ASN A 430 -10.26 -9.96 0.89
N LEU A 431 -10.35 -10.70 1.99
CA LEU A 431 -11.01 -12.02 2.02
C LEU A 431 -12.55 -11.96 2.13
N ILE A 432 -13.12 -10.79 2.32
CA ILE A 432 -14.59 -10.61 2.41
C ILE A 432 -15.08 -10.10 1.07
N GLU A 433 -15.94 -10.86 0.43
CA GLU A 433 -16.72 -10.40 -0.72
C GLU A 433 -17.60 -9.22 -0.29
N THR A 434 -17.12 -8.02 -0.53
CA THR A 434 -18.03 -6.88 -0.54
C THR A 434 -18.78 -6.93 -1.86
N THR A 435 -19.97 -7.52 -1.83
CA THR A 435 -20.96 -7.29 -2.86
C THR A 435 -21.28 -5.79 -2.85
N TYR A 436 -20.62 -5.05 -3.72
CA TYR A 436 -20.97 -3.66 -3.95
C TYR A 436 -22.37 -3.62 -4.58
N ARG A 437 -23.36 -3.25 -3.77
CA ARG A 437 -24.53 -2.58 -4.32
C ARG A 437 -24.04 -1.26 -4.87
N SER A 438 -24.33 -1.00 -6.14
CA SER A 438 -24.08 0.26 -6.83
C SER A 438 -24.41 1.44 -5.89
N VAL A 439 -23.42 2.26 -5.60
CA VAL A 439 -23.65 3.58 -4.99
C VAL A 439 -24.47 4.37 -6.01
N PRO A 440 -25.67 4.84 -5.69
CA PRO A 440 -26.40 5.73 -6.58
C PRO A 440 -25.53 6.98 -6.79
N SER A 441 -25.36 7.37 -8.05
CA SER A 441 -24.76 8.64 -8.42
C SER A 441 -25.56 9.76 -7.75
N ARG A 442 -25.10 10.27 -6.61
CA ARG A 442 -25.59 11.56 -6.12
C ARG A 442 -25.02 12.62 -7.05
N THR A 443 -25.90 13.07 -7.95
CA THR A 443 -25.78 14.31 -8.70
C THR A 443 -25.17 15.39 -7.81
N VAL A 444 -23.99 15.84 -8.18
CA VAL A 444 -23.45 17.11 -7.67
C VAL A 444 -24.32 18.20 -8.29
N GLN A 445 -25.32 18.67 -7.55
CA GLN A 445 -25.91 19.97 -7.84
C GLN A 445 -24.93 21.04 -7.39
N ARG A 446 -24.63 21.94 -8.31
CA ARG A 446 -23.88 23.21 -8.39
C ARG A 446 -23.26 23.77 -7.12
#